data_e620c190238d901b54fe665b5686bad7
#
_entry.id   e620c190238d901b54fe665b5686bad7
#
_cell.length_a   1.000
_cell.length_b   1.000
_cell.length_c   1.000
_cell.angle_alpha   90.00
_cell.angle_beta   90.00
_cell.angle_gamma   90.00
#
_symmetry.space_group_name_H-M   'P 1'
#
loop_
_entity.id
_entity.type
_entity.pdbx_description
1 polymer ?
#
loop_
_entity_poly.entity_id
_entity_poly.type
_entity_poly.pdbx_seq_one_letter_code
_entity_poly.pdbx_strand_id
1 'polypeptide(L)'
;MNKKMSEAVQLVESGQVEKGLKKLSSIEKELNDEEKFELAEKYFQWGRTDEALKIAEELSQLYPDESAITLFLAEIYIELDDEEKAIDLLNEIDQKDESYPQALLLMADLYQLQGLYEVSEQKLKEAKRRLPEEKVIDFALAEHYFHLGKYRQAIDFYRVVLEEFENIMNVNIHKRIGESLSACGDFEEALAYFEKAVEEEDLDTYFAYGMTALNAGQTKTAIAQFERIKELDPTYHSLYLYLAKSYEQEGMVEKSFQIVQEGLQEDPFNKELYLFGGKIALKLKDVDNAVKLLKKALELDPGYIEAIITLSGVLLNQGKYMETIEMLTEIVERHEEYDPHFDFNLAIAYHRTEQYEKALKHYESAYNNFKTDPEFLENYAYFLLEEGERAKARKLFEKALELDPGNIEYENMLLELEDNF
;
A
#
# COMPACT_ATOMS: atom_id res chain seq x y z
N MET A 1 -39.57 -1.53 27.50
CA MET A 1 -39.21 -2.98 27.75
C MET A 1 -39.84 -3.45 29.06
N ASN A 2 -40.63 -4.54 29.06
CA ASN A 2 -41.22 -5.04 30.28
C ASN A 2 -40.22 -5.81 31.16
N LYS A 3 -40.53 -5.96 32.47
CA LYS A 3 -39.62 -6.57 33.44
C LYS A 3 -39.19 -8.00 33.06
N LYS A 4 -40.10 -8.81 32.50
CA LYS A 4 -39.74 -10.20 32.07
C LYS A 4 -38.78 -10.24 30.91
N MET A 5 -38.97 -9.33 29.97
CA MET A 5 -38.09 -9.16 28.81
C MET A 5 -36.71 -8.64 29.26
N SER A 6 -36.65 -7.62 30.09
CA SER A 6 -35.40 -7.09 30.64
C SER A 6 -34.58 -8.16 31.39
N GLU A 7 -35.20 -8.98 32.22
CA GLU A 7 -34.52 -10.10 32.88
C GLU A 7 -34.00 -11.17 31.91
N ALA A 8 -34.72 -11.40 30.82
CA ALA A 8 -34.29 -12.38 29.80
C ALA A 8 -33.12 -11.84 28.94
N VAL A 9 -33.16 -10.56 28.54
CA VAL A 9 -32.06 -9.84 27.86
C VAL A 9 -30.79 -9.87 28.73
N GLN A 10 -30.92 -9.55 30.04
CA GLN A 10 -29.78 -9.59 30.96
C GLN A 10 -29.15 -10.99 31.08
N LEU A 11 -29.95 -12.07 30.97
CA LEU A 11 -29.40 -13.43 30.95
C LEU A 11 -28.57 -13.67 29.70
N VAL A 12 -29.01 -13.21 28.53
CA VAL A 12 -28.22 -13.34 27.26
C VAL A 12 -26.95 -12.55 27.40
N GLU A 13 -27.00 -11.30 27.78
CA GLU A 13 -25.84 -10.38 27.90
C GLU A 13 -24.82 -10.85 28.96
N SER A 14 -25.27 -11.58 30.01
CA SER A 14 -24.40 -12.18 31.03
C SER A 14 -23.83 -13.55 30.65
N GLY A 15 -23.96 -13.98 29.37
CA GLY A 15 -23.43 -15.25 28.88
C GLY A 15 -24.31 -16.48 29.08
N GLN A 16 -25.49 -16.35 29.71
CA GLN A 16 -26.46 -17.45 29.85
C GLN A 16 -27.45 -17.51 28.69
N VAL A 17 -26.86 -17.50 27.46
CA VAL A 17 -27.58 -17.30 26.18
C VAL A 17 -28.77 -18.23 26.02
N GLU A 18 -28.60 -19.57 26.16
CA GLU A 18 -29.69 -20.52 25.97
C GLU A 18 -30.88 -20.30 26.93
N LYS A 19 -30.59 -19.93 28.19
CA LYS A 19 -31.64 -19.67 29.19
C LYS A 19 -32.40 -18.38 28.86
N GLY A 20 -31.67 -17.33 28.49
CA GLY A 20 -32.26 -16.07 28.09
C GLY A 20 -33.15 -16.21 26.88
N LEU A 21 -32.69 -16.86 25.83
CA LEU A 21 -33.43 -17.11 24.58
C LEU A 21 -34.69 -17.96 24.83
N LYS A 22 -34.60 -19.03 25.63
CA LYS A 22 -35.79 -19.83 26.02
C LYS A 22 -36.84 -18.97 26.75
N LYS A 23 -36.39 -18.09 27.64
CA LYS A 23 -37.26 -17.18 28.34
C LYS A 23 -37.94 -16.19 27.39
N LEU A 24 -37.18 -15.59 26.45
CA LEU A 24 -37.69 -14.68 25.40
C LEU A 24 -38.75 -15.38 24.54
N SER A 25 -38.46 -16.55 23.99
CA SER A 25 -39.45 -17.31 23.22
C SER A 25 -40.72 -17.66 23.96
N SER A 26 -40.65 -17.84 25.30
CA SER A 26 -41.83 -18.14 26.13
C SER A 26 -42.76 -16.95 26.35
N ILE A 27 -42.20 -15.74 26.32
CA ILE A 27 -42.94 -14.49 26.57
C ILE A 27 -43.31 -13.74 25.30
N GLU A 28 -42.72 -14.07 24.13
CA GLU A 28 -42.89 -13.38 22.85
C GLU A 28 -44.38 -13.12 22.50
N LYS A 29 -45.23 -14.12 22.74
CA LYS A 29 -46.68 -14.01 22.50
C LYS A 29 -47.44 -13.11 23.49
N GLU A 30 -46.83 -12.78 24.63
CA GLU A 30 -47.39 -11.91 25.65
C GLU A 30 -46.96 -10.44 25.46
N LEU A 31 -45.95 -10.19 24.55
CA LEU A 31 -45.41 -8.87 24.26
C LEU A 31 -46.40 -8.06 23.40
N ASN A 32 -46.51 -6.77 23.68
CA ASN A 32 -47.13 -5.83 22.74
C ASN A 32 -46.24 -5.56 21.53
N ASP A 33 -46.73 -4.88 20.51
CA ASP A 33 -46.02 -4.71 19.26
C ASP A 33 -44.75 -3.83 19.40
N GLU A 34 -44.75 -2.81 20.27
CA GLU A 34 -43.57 -2.02 20.61
C GLU A 34 -42.48 -2.88 21.28
N GLU A 35 -42.86 -3.73 22.24
CA GLU A 35 -41.94 -4.67 22.89
C GLU A 35 -41.43 -5.76 21.96
N LYS A 36 -42.20 -6.16 20.93
CA LYS A 36 -41.78 -7.07 19.90
C LYS A 36 -40.71 -6.41 19.00
N PHE A 37 -40.92 -5.13 18.67
CA PHE A 37 -39.92 -4.37 17.88
C PHE A 37 -38.60 -4.27 18.65
N GLU A 38 -38.63 -3.87 19.92
CA GLU A 38 -37.44 -3.87 20.79
C GLU A 38 -36.78 -5.25 20.88
N LEU A 39 -37.57 -6.34 20.87
CA LEU A 39 -37.03 -7.70 20.85
C LEU A 39 -36.34 -8.06 19.51
N ALA A 40 -36.93 -7.65 18.40
CA ALA A 40 -36.33 -7.85 17.08
C ALA A 40 -35.00 -7.12 16.97
N GLU A 41 -34.91 -5.88 17.45
CA GLU A 41 -33.62 -5.14 17.51
C GLU A 41 -32.57 -5.89 18.34
N LYS A 42 -32.98 -6.46 19.50
CA LYS A 42 -32.05 -7.27 20.31
C LYS A 42 -31.61 -8.56 19.60
N TYR A 43 -32.50 -9.25 18.91
CA TYR A 43 -32.13 -10.42 18.12
C TYR A 43 -31.12 -10.04 17.03
N PHE A 44 -31.36 -8.93 16.33
CA PHE A 44 -30.44 -8.44 15.31
C PHE A 44 -29.06 -8.11 15.88
N GLN A 45 -29.00 -7.37 17.01
CA GLN A 45 -27.75 -7.06 17.73
C GLN A 45 -26.95 -8.32 18.14
N TRP A 46 -27.64 -9.43 18.39
CA TRP A 46 -27.01 -10.72 18.76
C TRP A 46 -26.70 -11.62 17.55
N GLY A 47 -26.84 -11.11 16.33
CA GLY A 47 -26.62 -11.88 15.11
C GLY A 47 -27.70 -12.96 14.84
N ARG A 48 -28.86 -12.82 15.45
CA ARG A 48 -30.01 -13.70 15.24
C ARG A 48 -30.97 -13.10 14.21
N THR A 49 -30.43 -12.94 13.01
CA THR A 49 -31.06 -12.21 11.91
C THR A 49 -32.37 -12.84 11.46
N ASP A 50 -32.47 -14.16 11.45
CA ASP A 50 -33.73 -14.88 11.10
C ASP A 50 -34.89 -14.59 12.04
N GLU A 51 -34.63 -14.56 13.37
CA GLU A 51 -35.64 -14.25 14.36
C GLU A 51 -36.05 -12.78 14.33
N ALA A 52 -35.09 -11.89 14.10
CA ALA A 52 -35.35 -10.48 13.90
C ALA A 52 -36.22 -10.23 12.68
N LEU A 53 -35.87 -10.86 11.53
CA LEU A 53 -36.61 -10.76 10.28
C LEU A 53 -38.07 -11.17 10.45
N LYS A 54 -38.31 -12.31 11.07
CA LYS A 54 -39.66 -12.82 11.26
C LYS A 54 -40.55 -11.84 12.03
N ILE A 55 -40.04 -11.25 13.11
CA ILE A 55 -40.81 -10.28 13.91
C ILE A 55 -41.02 -9.00 13.13
N ALA A 56 -39.97 -8.52 12.45
CA ALA A 56 -40.03 -7.28 11.69
C ALA A 56 -41.01 -7.39 10.50
N GLU A 57 -41.06 -8.55 9.79
CA GLU A 57 -42.06 -8.81 8.75
C GLU A 57 -43.50 -8.89 9.29
N GLU A 58 -43.72 -9.52 10.46
CA GLU A 58 -45.03 -9.52 11.13
C GLU A 58 -45.47 -8.10 11.46
N LEU A 59 -44.58 -7.26 12.00
CA LEU A 59 -44.88 -5.87 12.33
C LEU A 59 -45.12 -5.01 11.09
N SER A 60 -44.34 -5.16 10.02
CA SER A 60 -44.56 -4.43 8.77
C SER A 60 -45.91 -4.70 8.13
N GLN A 61 -46.44 -5.93 8.24
CA GLN A 61 -47.77 -6.26 7.76
C GLN A 61 -48.87 -5.56 8.59
N LEU A 62 -48.66 -5.35 9.89
CA LEU A 62 -49.58 -4.68 10.76
C LEU A 62 -49.51 -3.16 10.64
N TYR A 63 -48.32 -2.62 10.39
CA TYR A 63 -47.99 -1.21 10.37
C TYR A 63 -47.25 -0.83 9.10
N PRO A 64 -47.87 -0.93 7.90
CA PRO A 64 -47.18 -0.74 6.62
C PRO A 64 -46.67 0.71 6.41
N ASP A 65 -47.23 1.69 7.11
CA ASP A 65 -46.85 3.10 7.01
C ASP A 65 -45.82 3.51 8.05
N GLU A 66 -45.32 2.57 8.88
CA GLU A 66 -44.34 2.87 9.93
C GLU A 66 -42.91 2.78 9.41
N SER A 67 -42.33 3.92 9.06
CA SER A 67 -41.01 4.01 8.43
C SER A 67 -39.87 3.44 9.27
N ALA A 68 -39.98 3.44 10.61
CA ALA A 68 -38.99 2.83 11.50
C ALA A 68 -38.89 1.31 11.29
N ILE A 69 -40.03 0.63 11.06
CA ILE A 69 -40.05 -0.80 10.76
C ILE A 69 -39.46 -1.09 9.37
N THR A 70 -39.81 -0.23 8.41
CA THR A 70 -39.29 -0.34 7.03
C THR A 70 -37.77 -0.16 6.99
N LEU A 71 -37.22 0.81 7.72
CA LEU A 71 -35.78 1.00 7.89
C LEU A 71 -35.11 -0.22 8.50
N PHE A 72 -35.66 -0.74 9.59
CA PHE A 72 -35.11 -1.90 10.28
C PHE A 72 -35.14 -3.16 9.42
N LEU A 73 -36.20 -3.35 8.63
CA LEU A 73 -36.26 -4.43 7.63
C LEU A 73 -35.20 -4.28 6.56
N ALA A 74 -34.96 -3.07 6.08
CA ALA A 74 -33.90 -2.81 5.12
C ALA A 74 -32.51 -3.14 5.71
N GLU A 75 -32.23 -2.76 6.95
CA GLU A 75 -30.99 -3.12 7.66
C GLU A 75 -30.82 -4.64 7.79
N ILE A 76 -31.91 -5.37 8.09
CA ILE A 76 -31.91 -6.83 8.15
C ILE A 76 -31.60 -7.44 6.77
N TYR A 77 -32.19 -6.93 5.69
CA TYR A 77 -31.93 -7.44 4.35
C TYR A 77 -30.51 -7.10 3.86
N ILE A 78 -29.94 -5.99 4.28
CA ILE A 78 -28.52 -5.67 4.06
C ILE A 78 -27.61 -6.73 4.70
N GLU A 79 -27.88 -7.10 5.95
CA GLU A 79 -27.13 -8.15 6.68
C GLU A 79 -27.28 -9.55 6.04
N LEU A 80 -28.40 -9.79 5.35
CA LEU A 80 -28.68 -11.01 4.60
C LEU A 80 -28.16 -10.99 3.15
N ASP A 81 -27.40 -9.98 2.74
CA ASP A 81 -26.89 -9.77 1.38
C ASP A 81 -28.03 -9.65 0.31
N ASP A 82 -29.28 -9.30 0.71
CA ASP A 82 -30.40 -9.05 -0.19
C ASP A 82 -30.57 -7.55 -0.46
N GLU A 83 -29.56 -6.98 -1.14
CA GLU A 83 -29.48 -5.54 -1.42
C GLU A 83 -30.68 -5.02 -2.24
N GLU A 84 -31.25 -5.85 -3.14
CA GLU A 84 -32.38 -5.47 -4.00
C GLU A 84 -33.62 -5.19 -3.14
N LYS A 85 -33.96 -6.09 -2.21
CA LYS A 85 -35.09 -5.86 -1.29
C LYS A 85 -34.84 -4.69 -0.35
N ALA A 86 -33.60 -4.53 0.14
CA ALA A 86 -33.26 -3.41 0.98
C ALA A 86 -33.50 -2.05 0.26
N ILE A 87 -33.05 -1.94 -0.98
CA ILE A 87 -33.26 -0.73 -1.81
C ILE A 87 -34.76 -0.49 -2.09
N ASP A 88 -35.52 -1.54 -2.37
CA ASP A 88 -36.96 -1.43 -2.61
C ASP A 88 -37.67 -0.87 -1.37
N LEU A 89 -37.41 -1.44 -0.20
CA LEU A 89 -37.98 -0.94 1.07
C LEU A 89 -37.59 0.49 1.38
N LEU A 90 -36.32 0.86 1.20
CA LEU A 90 -35.85 2.22 1.43
C LEU A 90 -36.49 3.23 0.48
N ASN A 91 -36.84 2.83 -0.74
CA ASN A 91 -37.55 3.68 -1.69
C ASN A 91 -39.04 3.86 -1.37
N GLU A 92 -39.66 3.02 -0.53
CA GLU A 92 -41.03 3.18 -0.06
C GLU A 92 -41.19 4.30 0.98
N ILE A 93 -40.10 4.69 1.66
CA ILE A 93 -40.14 5.70 2.71
C ILE A 93 -40.44 7.08 2.12
N ASP A 94 -41.52 7.74 2.60
CA ASP A 94 -41.92 9.07 2.12
C ASP A 94 -40.83 10.11 2.37
N GLN A 95 -40.57 10.95 1.39
CA GLN A 95 -39.55 12.00 1.49
C GLN A 95 -39.81 12.99 2.63
N LYS A 96 -41.03 13.09 3.17
CA LYS A 96 -41.37 13.96 4.30
C LYS A 96 -41.23 13.29 5.66
N ASP A 97 -40.95 11.99 5.66
CA ASP A 97 -40.75 11.23 6.86
C ASP A 97 -39.44 11.63 7.56
N GLU A 98 -39.48 11.62 8.88
CA GLU A 98 -38.31 11.96 9.73
C GLU A 98 -37.16 10.94 9.53
N SER A 99 -37.49 9.71 9.17
CA SER A 99 -36.53 8.61 8.90
C SER A 99 -35.91 8.68 7.50
N TYR A 100 -36.42 9.51 6.58
CA TYR A 100 -35.92 9.57 5.21
C TYR A 100 -34.44 9.91 5.08
N PRO A 101 -33.84 10.83 5.88
CA PRO A 101 -32.40 11.06 5.84
C PRO A 101 -31.58 9.82 6.18
N GLN A 102 -32.04 8.99 7.12
CA GLN A 102 -31.37 7.72 7.45
C GLN A 102 -31.48 6.72 6.28
N ALA A 103 -32.66 6.64 5.65
CA ALA A 103 -32.84 5.84 4.43
C ALA A 103 -31.87 6.27 3.33
N LEU A 104 -31.63 7.58 3.15
CA LEU A 104 -30.68 8.09 2.16
C LEU A 104 -29.25 7.66 2.46
N LEU A 105 -28.84 7.58 3.73
CA LEU A 105 -27.50 7.08 4.12
C LEU A 105 -27.36 5.59 3.79
N LEU A 106 -28.34 4.77 4.18
CA LEU A 106 -28.32 3.34 3.85
C LEU A 106 -28.33 3.09 2.35
N MET A 107 -29.13 3.85 1.57
CA MET A 107 -29.09 3.79 0.11
C MET A 107 -27.71 4.17 -0.44
N ALA A 108 -27.07 5.20 0.13
CA ALA A 108 -25.76 5.63 -0.32
C ALA A 108 -24.72 4.55 -0.14
N ASP A 109 -24.73 3.85 0.99
CA ASP A 109 -23.82 2.74 1.28
C ASP A 109 -24.07 1.57 0.31
N LEU A 110 -25.32 1.19 0.08
CA LEU A 110 -25.68 0.14 -0.88
C LEU A 110 -25.23 0.48 -2.30
N TYR A 111 -25.48 1.70 -2.78
CA TYR A 111 -25.04 2.13 -4.11
C TYR A 111 -23.50 2.20 -4.20
N GLN A 112 -22.81 2.51 -3.11
CA GLN A 112 -21.35 2.47 -3.08
C GLN A 112 -20.81 1.04 -3.21
N LEU A 113 -21.41 0.07 -2.52
CA LEU A 113 -21.08 -1.36 -2.66
C LEU A 113 -21.27 -1.86 -4.10
N GLN A 114 -22.31 -1.38 -4.77
CA GLN A 114 -22.59 -1.70 -6.18
C GLN A 114 -21.68 -0.94 -7.19
N GLY A 115 -20.76 -0.08 -6.71
CA GLY A 115 -19.92 0.75 -7.55
C GLY A 115 -20.63 1.94 -8.21
N LEU A 116 -21.89 2.22 -7.81
CA LEU A 116 -22.71 3.32 -8.32
C LEU A 116 -22.42 4.62 -7.56
N TYR A 117 -21.15 5.02 -7.54
CA TYR A 117 -20.64 6.12 -6.73
C TYR A 117 -21.34 7.47 -6.94
N GLU A 118 -21.74 7.78 -8.18
CA GLU A 118 -22.44 9.03 -8.48
C GLU A 118 -23.83 9.07 -7.85
N VAL A 119 -24.53 7.93 -7.80
CA VAL A 119 -25.84 7.81 -7.16
C VAL A 119 -25.70 7.92 -5.64
N SER A 120 -24.70 7.23 -5.08
CA SER A 120 -24.34 7.33 -3.65
C SER A 120 -24.09 8.79 -3.26
N GLU A 121 -23.23 9.51 -4.00
CA GLU A 121 -22.95 10.93 -3.77
C GLU A 121 -24.22 11.80 -3.78
N GLN A 122 -25.14 11.54 -4.72
CA GLN A 122 -26.40 12.27 -4.79
C GLN A 122 -27.27 12.04 -3.55
N LYS A 123 -27.35 10.79 -3.05
CA LYS A 123 -28.09 10.43 -1.83
C LYS A 123 -27.51 11.11 -0.61
N LEU A 124 -26.17 11.06 -0.44
CA LEU A 124 -25.49 11.76 0.66
C LEU A 124 -25.71 13.28 0.63
N LYS A 125 -25.60 13.89 -0.54
CA LYS A 125 -25.87 15.34 -0.72
C LYS A 125 -27.35 15.69 -0.46
N GLU A 126 -28.28 14.80 -0.76
CA GLU A 126 -29.68 14.99 -0.43
C GLU A 126 -29.90 14.92 1.07
N ALA A 127 -29.31 13.94 1.76
CA ALA A 127 -29.33 13.85 3.22
C ALA A 127 -28.77 15.13 3.87
N LYS A 128 -27.61 15.61 3.40
CA LYS A 128 -26.98 16.85 3.90
C LYS A 128 -27.86 18.10 3.72
N ARG A 129 -28.57 18.20 2.62
CA ARG A 129 -29.52 19.34 2.41
C ARG A 129 -30.69 19.32 3.41
N ARG A 130 -31.08 18.14 3.87
CA ARG A 130 -32.18 17.98 4.83
C ARG A 130 -31.74 18.20 6.26
N LEU A 131 -30.59 17.71 6.61
CA LEU A 131 -29.97 17.79 7.94
C LEU A 131 -28.57 18.42 7.84
N PRO A 132 -28.49 19.75 7.62
CA PRO A 132 -27.23 20.43 7.34
C PRO A 132 -26.24 20.41 8.54
N GLU A 133 -26.72 20.29 9.76
CA GLU A 133 -25.89 20.31 10.98
C GLU A 133 -25.46 18.91 11.43
N GLU A 134 -25.96 17.84 10.77
CA GLU A 134 -25.70 16.47 11.18
C GLU A 134 -24.31 16.01 10.74
N LYS A 135 -23.38 15.86 11.70
CA LYS A 135 -21.97 15.53 11.46
C LYS A 135 -21.76 14.10 10.93
N VAL A 136 -22.67 13.18 11.20
CA VAL A 136 -22.62 11.81 10.64
C VAL A 136 -22.73 11.85 9.12
N ILE A 137 -23.51 12.77 8.57
CA ILE A 137 -23.64 12.95 7.11
C ILE A 137 -22.36 13.54 6.51
N ASP A 138 -21.71 14.49 7.21
CA ASP A 138 -20.41 15.02 6.81
C ASP A 138 -19.36 13.91 6.82
N PHE A 139 -19.39 13.05 7.84
CA PHE A 139 -18.51 11.89 7.90
C PHE A 139 -18.74 10.91 6.74
N ALA A 140 -20.00 10.58 6.44
CA ALA A 140 -20.32 9.71 5.30
C ALA A 140 -19.86 10.31 3.96
N LEU A 141 -20.01 11.63 3.75
CA LEU A 141 -19.48 12.32 2.59
C LEU A 141 -17.94 12.31 2.54
N ALA A 142 -17.28 12.48 3.69
CA ALA A 142 -15.83 12.41 3.79
C ALA A 142 -15.29 11.03 3.41
N GLU A 143 -15.86 9.95 3.98
CA GLU A 143 -15.50 8.57 3.65
C GLU A 143 -15.77 8.25 2.18
N HIS A 144 -16.92 8.69 1.64
CA HIS A 144 -17.23 8.53 0.22
C HIS A 144 -16.16 9.16 -0.68
N TYR A 145 -15.77 10.41 -0.42
CA TYR A 145 -14.73 11.08 -1.20
C TYR A 145 -13.34 10.48 -0.98
N PHE A 146 -13.05 10.01 0.23
CA PHE A 146 -11.81 9.32 0.55
C PHE A 146 -11.66 8.05 -0.28
N HIS A 147 -12.68 7.19 -0.32
CA HIS A 147 -12.68 5.96 -1.11
C HIS A 147 -12.57 6.21 -2.62
N LEU A 148 -13.05 7.34 -3.10
CA LEU A 148 -12.91 7.75 -4.50
C LEU A 148 -11.54 8.39 -4.83
N GLY A 149 -10.63 8.50 -3.86
CA GLY A 149 -9.36 9.21 -4.03
C GLY A 149 -9.51 10.73 -4.19
N LYS A 150 -10.69 11.28 -3.93
CA LYS A 150 -10.98 12.72 -3.97
C LYS A 150 -10.58 13.38 -2.65
N TYR A 151 -9.32 13.19 -2.24
CA TYR A 151 -8.81 13.52 -0.91
C TYR A 151 -9.02 14.98 -0.49
N ARG A 152 -8.89 15.95 -1.41
CA ARG A 152 -9.16 17.37 -1.10
C ARG A 152 -10.58 17.58 -0.59
N GLN A 153 -11.56 16.94 -1.23
CA GLN A 153 -12.96 17.04 -0.82
C GLN A 153 -13.20 16.31 0.50
N ALA A 154 -12.58 15.16 0.68
CA ALA A 154 -12.65 14.41 1.95
C ALA A 154 -12.13 15.25 3.12
N ILE A 155 -10.98 15.92 2.97
CA ILE A 155 -10.40 16.79 3.99
C ILE A 155 -11.38 17.88 4.44
N ASP A 156 -12.07 18.52 3.49
CA ASP A 156 -13.01 19.59 3.81
C ASP A 156 -14.13 19.08 4.74
N PHE A 157 -14.68 17.92 4.46
CA PHE A 157 -15.72 17.31 5.28
C PHE A 157 -15.17 16.75 6.60
N TYR A 158 -14.02 16.08 6.61
CA TYR A 158 -13.40 15.61 7.85
C TYR A 158 -13.09 16.75 8.83
N ARG A 159 -12.68 17.92 8.35
CA ARG A 159 -12.47 19.10 9.19
C ARG A 159 -13.75 19.58 9.84
N VAL A 160 -14.88 19.50 9.14
CA VAL A 160 -16.20 19.81 9.72
C VAL A 160 -16.57 18.79 10.80
N VAL A 161 -16.29 17.50 10.60
CA VAL A 161 -16.51 16.45 11.61
C VAL A 161 -15.61 16.68 12.83
N LEU A 162 -14.36 17.05 12.62
CA LEU A 162 -13.37 17.25 13.68
C LEU A 162 -13.72 18.41 14.64
N GLU A 163 -14.60 19.33 14.24
CA GLU A 163 -15.11 20.38 15.14
C GLU A 163 -15.82 19.80 16.39
N GLU A 164 -16.38 18.58 16.29
CA GLU A 164 -17.17 17.95 17.34
C GLU A 164 -16.64 16.56 17.74
N PHE A 165 -16.09 15.78 16.79
CA PHE A 165 -15.68 14.40 17.00
C PHE A 165 -14.24 14.17 16.55
N GLU A 166 -13.38 13.74 17.48
CA GLU A 166 -12.04 13.22 17.13
C GLU A 166 -12.12 11.77 16.60
N ASN A 167 -13.10 11.02 17.12
CA ASN A 167 -13.41 9.65 16.71
C ASN A 167 -14.92 9.51 16.44
N ILE A 168 -15.27 8.89 15.32
CA ILE A 168 -16.64 8.57 14.96
C ILE A 168 -16.67 7.16 14.32
N MET A 169 -17.63 6.32 14.74
CA MET A 169 -17.76 4.94 14.24
C MET A 169 -16.42 4.16 14.23
N ASN A 170 -15.62 4.31 15.29
CA ASN A 170 -14.27 3.73 15.44
C ASN A 170 -13.24 4.22 14.40
N VAL A 171 -13.48 5.33 13.73
CA VAL A 171 -12.56 5.98 12.81
C VAL A 171 -11.94 7.21 13.46
N ASN A 172 -10.62 7.25 13.55
CA ASN A 172 -9.89 8.43 14.01
C ASN A 172 -9.81 9.47 12.89
N ILE A 173 -10.42 10.63 13.12
CA ILE A 173 -10.54 11.71 12.11
C ILE A 173 -9.17 12.36 11.84
N HIS A 174 -8.31 12.48 12.83
CA HIS A 174 -6.95 12.97 12.61
C HIS A 174 -6.17 12.05 11.68
N LYS A 175 -6.27 10.71 11.86
CA LYS A 175 -5.67 9.73 10.95
C LYS A 175 -6.16 9.95 9.51
N ARG A 176 -7.48 10.03 9.30
CA ARG A 176 -8.08 10.22 7.97
C ARG A 176 -7.65 11.51 7.27
N ILE A 177 -7.56 12.60 8.02
CA ILE A 177 -7.06 13.87 7.46
C ILE A 177 -5.57 13.72 7.12
N GLY A 178 -4.76 13.12 7.99
CA GLY A 178 -3.35 12.85 7.75
C GLY A 178 -3.11 12.01 6.50
N GLU A 179 -3.83 10.90 6.34
CA GLU A 179 -3.80 10.04 5.15
C GLU A 179 -4.18 10.81 3.89
N SER A 180 -5.26 11.60 3.95
CA SER A 180 -5.75 12.39 2.82
C SER A 180 -4.76 13.49 2.40
N LEU A 181 -4.16 14.20 3.36
CA LEU A 181 -3.14 15.22 3.11
C LEU A 181 -1.87 14.60 2.52
N SER A 182 -1.44 13.45 3.07
CA SER A 182 -0.29 12.70 2.55
C SER A 182 -0.51 12.29 1.09
N ALA A 183 -1.70 11.79 0.76
CA ALA A 183 -2.07 11.44 -0.60
C ALA A 183 -2.14 12.66 -1.55
N CYS A 184 -2.39 13.86 -1.01
CA CYS A 184 -2.32 15.12 -1.76
C CYS A 184 -0.90 15.67 -1.92
N GLY A 185 0.10 15.09 -1.24
CA GLY A 185 1.47 15.60 -1.18
C GLY A 185 1.71 16.70 -0.15
N ASP A 186 0.73 17.03 0.68
CA ASP A 186 0.82 18.05 1.73
C ASP A 186 1.42 17.45 3.01
N PHE A 187 2.63 16.87 2.88
CA PHE A 187 3.24 16.03 3.91
C PHE A 187 3.45 16.73 5.24
N GLU A 188 3.90 17.98 5.24
CA GLU A 188 4.17 18.71 6.48
C GLU A 188 2.89 18.95 7.29
N GLU A 189 1.78 19.27 6.63
CA GLU A 189 0.49 19.41 7.30
C GLU A 189 -0.02 18.05 7.80
N ALA A 190 0.15 16.97 6.99
CA ALA A 190 -0.22 15.62 7.36
C ALA A 190 0.45 15.16 8.66
N LEU A 191 1.74 15.46 8.84
CA LEU A 191 2.49 15.09 10.04
C LEU A 191 1.87 15.66 11.32
N ALA A 192 1.35 16.89 11.28
CA ALA A 192 0.71 17.52 12.43
C ALA A 192 -0.61 16.81 12.83
N TYR A 193 -1.29 16.18 11.87
CA TYR A 193 -2.47 15.37 12.15
C TYR A 193 -2.09 13.98 12.64
N PHE A 194 -1.08 13.33 12.05
CA PHE A 194 -0.59 12.04 12.53
C PHE A 194 -0.04 12.11 13.95
N GLU A 195 0.64 13.19 14.33
CA GLU A 195 1.14 13.40 15.70
C GLU A 195 0.01 13.28 16.75
N LYS A 196 -1.20 13.73 16.42
CA LYS A 196 -2.37 13.59 17.28
C LYS A 196 -3.01 12.20 17.19
N ALA A 197 -2.98 11.59 15.99
CA ALA A 197 -3.60 10.29 15.76
C ALA A 197 -2.89 9.12 16.48
N VAL A 198 -1.56 9.21 16.69
CA VAL A 198 -0.76 8.11 17.31
C VAL A 198 -1.01 7.90 18.81
N GLU A 199 -1.83 8.73 19.45
CA GLU A 199 -2.22 8.54 20.87
C GLU A 199 -2.97 7.21 21.09
N GLU A 200 -3.55 6.61 20.06
CA GLU A 200 -4.30 5.35 20.12
C GLU A 200 -3.46 4.08 19.96
N GLU A 201 -2.13 4.18 19.78
CA GLU A 201 -1.20 3.03 19.61
C GLU A 201 -1.57 2.07 18.44
N ASP A 202 -2.16 2.59 17.37
CA ASP A 202 -2.47 1.84 16.15
C ASP A 202 -1.24 1.71 15.25
N LEU A 203 -0.81 0.46 14.96
CA LEU A 203 0.39 0.17 14.15
C LEU A 203 0.31 0.76 12.74
N ASP A 204 -0.85 0.72 12.12
CA ASP A 204 -1.05 1.28 10.78
C ASP A 204 -0.93 2.80 10.78
N THR A 205 -1.36 3.46 11.86
CA THR A 205 -1.16 4.91 12.04
C THR A 205 0.32 5.25 12.19
N TYR A 206 1.08 4.50 13.00
CA TYR A 206 2.54 4.69 13.09
C TYR A 206 3.22 4.47 11.74
N PHE A 207 2.79 3.44 10.99
CA PHE A 207 3.36 3.15 9.68
C PHE A 207 3.08 4.28 8.67
N ALA A 208 1.83 4.74 8.59
CA ALA A 208 1.44 5.86 7.73
C ALA A 208 2.17 7.16 8.10
N TYR A 209 2.33 7.42 9.41
CA TYR A 209 3.11 8.55 9.92
C TYR A 209 4.58 8.44 9.48
N GLY A 210 5.22 7.29 9.69
CA GLY A 210 6.60 7.05 9.28
C GLY A 210 6.81 7.23 7.78
N MET A 211 5.92 6.70 6.96
CA MET A 211 5.96 6.84 5.50
C MET A 211 5.78 8.30 5.06
N THR A 212 4.84 9.01 5.68
CA THR A 212 4.62 10.44 5.41
C THR A 212 5.84 11.26 5.80
N ALA A 213 6.48 10.95 6.93
CA ALA A 213 7.70 11.61 7.39
C ALA A 213 8.87 11.38 6.42
N LEU A 214 9.01 10.18 5.83
CA LEU A 214 9.99 9.93 4.77
C LEU A 214 9.74 10.81 3.54
N ASN A 215 8.50 10.90 3.10
CA ASN A 215 8.13 11.72 1.96
C ASN A 215 8.34 13.23 2.22
N ALA A 216 8.21 13.66 3.47
CA ALA A 216 8.54 15.02 3.94
C ALA A 216 10.05 15.26 4.12
N GLY A 217 10.91 14.25 3.95
CA GLY A 217 12.33 14.32 4.24
C GLY A 217 12.67 14.34 5.74
N GLN A 218 11.71 14.04 6.61
CA GLN A 218 11.90 14.00 8.07
C GLN A 218 12.30 12.59 8.53
N THR A 219 13.46 12.13 8.09
CA THR A 219 13.95 10.75 8.28
C THR A 219 14.01 10.33 9.76
N LYS A 220 14.37 11.25 10.66
CA LYS A 220 14.44 10.94 12.10
C LYS A 220 13.06 10.67 12.70
N THR A 221 12.05 11.42 12.27
CA THR A 221 10.65 11.16 12.65
C THR A 221 10.21 9.79 12.15
N ALA A 222 10.52 9.46 10.89
CA ALA A 222 10.21 8.14 10.32
C ALA A 222 10.85 7.00 11.14
N ILE A 223 12.15 7.11 11.47
CA ILE A 223 12.85 6.14 12.32
C ILE A 223 12.12 5.96 13.66
N ALA A 224 11.72 7.06 14.31
CA ALA A 224 11.05 6.98 15.60
C ALA A 224 9.72 6.21 15.51
N GLN A 225 8.94 6.42 14.45
CA GLN A 225 7.67 5.73 14.24
C GLN A 225 7.88 4.24 13.92
N PHE A 226 8.81 3.92 13.04
CA PHE A 226 9.10 2.51 12.70
C PHE A 226 9.73 1.73 13.87
N GLU A 227 10.60 2.36 14.68
CA GLU A 227 11.09 1.72 15.91
C GLU A 227 9.95 1.47 16.91
N ARG A 228 8.95 2.37 16.98
CA ARG A 228 7.77 2.16 17.82
C ARG A 228 6.96 0.95 17.36
N ILE A 229 6.76 0.78 16.06
CA ILE A 229 6.12 -0.43 15.51
C ILE A 229 6.92 -1.67 15.91
N LYS A 230 8.24 -1.65 15.74
CA LYS A 230 9.11 -2.78 16.06
C LYS A 230 9.05 -3.17 17.55
N GLU A 231 8.90 -2.19 18.45
CA GLU A 231 8.70 -2.42 19.88
C GLU A 231 7.36 -3.07 20.21
N LEU A 232 6.28 -2.63 19.52
CA LEU A 232 4.92 -3.12 19.76
C LEU A 232 4.67 -4.47 19.09
N ASP A 233 5.11 -4.63 17.85
CA ASP A 233 4.97 -5.87 17.08
C ASP A 233 6.18 -6.09 16.15
N PRO A 234 7.17 -6.85 16.60
CA PRO A 234 8.32 -7.20 15.76
C PRO A 234 7.96 -8.00 14.50
N THR A 235 6.77 -8.61 14.45
CA THR A 235 6.32 -9.40 13.29
C THR A 235 5.66 -8.55 12.19
N TYR A 236 5.59 -7.24 12.37
CA TYR A 236 5.10 -6.33 11.32
C TYR A 236 6.15 -6.20 10.19
N HIS A 237 6.18 -7.17 9.28
CA HIS A 237 7.27 -7.39 8.30
C HIS A 237 7.57 -6.16 7.43
N SER A 238 6.55 -5.39 7.05
CA SER A 238 6.71 -4.23 6.17
C SER A 238 7.61 -3.13 6.74
N LEU A 239 7.77 -3.03 8.06
CA LEU A 239 8.56 -1.98 8.70
C LEU A 239 10.05 -2.06 8.36
N TYR A 240 10.62 -3.29 8.27
CA TYR A 240 12.07 -3.49 8.24
C TYR A 240 12.76 -2.86 7.03
N LEU A 241 12.16 -2.96 5.87
CA LEU A 241 12.71 -2.33 4.66
C LEU A 241 12.76 -0.80 4.79
N TYR A 242 11.68 -0.19 5.28
CA TYR A 242 11.60 1.27 5.41
C TYR A 242 12.46 1.80 6.55
N LEU A 243 12.51 1.08 7.67
CA LEU A 243 13.40 1.41 8.79
C LEU A 243 14.87 1.30 8.37
N ALA A 244 15.26 0.25 7.66
CA ALA A 244 16.61 0.08 7.14
C ALA A 244 16.98 1.17 6.13
N LYS A 245 16.09 1.53 5.21
CA LYS A 245 16.26 2.66 4.28
C LYS A 245 16.41 3.99 5.02
N SER A 246 15.63 4.20 6.08
CA SER A 246 15.71 5.41 6.89
C SER A 246 17.06 5.54 7.60
N TYR A 247 17.57 4.45 8.18
CA TYR A 247 18.91 4.47 8.78
C TYR A 247 20.02 4.69 7.75
N GLU A 248 19.88 4.15 6.55
CA GLU A 248 20.82 4.37 5.46
C GLU A 248 20.86 5.83 5.01
N GLN A 249 19.69 6.48 4.89
CA GLN A 249 19.57 7.90 4.57
C GLN A 249 20.21 8.82 5.63
N GLU A 250 20.15 8.44 6.91
CA GLU A 250 20.84 9.14 8.01
C GLU A 250 22.35 8.81 8.06
N GLY A 251 22.87 8.01 7.12
CA GLY A 251 24.28 7.62 7.08
C GLY A 251 24.66 6.54 8.10
N MET A 252 23.69 5.93 8.79
CA MET A 252 23.90 4.88 9.79
C MET A 252 23.92 3.50 9.14
N VAL A 253 24.88 3.28 8.24
CA VAL A 253 24.91 2.12 7.32
C VAL A 253 24.99 0.78 8.08
N GLU A 254 25.79 0.70 9.15
CA GLU A 254 25.90 -0.50 9.98
C GLU A 254 24.58 -0.85 10.67
N LYS A 255 23.85 0.17 11.17
CA LYS A 255 22.55 -0.02 11.79
C LYS A 255 21.50 -0.43 10.76
N SER A 256 21.53 0.17 9.57
CA SER A 256 20.71 -0.25 8.45
C SER A 256 20.89 -1.73 8.14
N PHE A 257 22.14 -2.21 8.08
CA PHE A 257 22.44 -3.62 7.86
C PHE A 257 21.92 -4.54 8.98
N GLN A 258 22.06 -4.11 10.23
CA GLN A 258 21.50 -4.83 11.37
C GLN A 258 19.96 -4.98 11.24
N ILE A 259 19.23 -3.92 10.90
CA ILE A 259 17.78 -3.97 10.69
C ILE A 259 17.41 -4.91 9.53
N VAL A 260 18.19 -4.91 8.45
CA VAL A 260 18.01 -5.91 7.37
C VAL A 260 18.13 -7.34 7.92
N GLN A 261 19.14 -7.61 8.74
CA GLN A 261 19.33 -8.96 9.30
C GLN A 261 18.19 -9.36 10.23
N GLU A 262 17.70 -8.44 11.05
CA GLU A 262 16.54 -8.67 11.92
C GLU A 262 15.29 -8.97 11.06
N GLY A 263 15.01 -8.15 10.05
CA GLY A 263 13.86 -8.34 9.17
C GLY A 263 13.89 -9.63 8.35
N LEU A 264 15.09 -10.09 7.94
CA LEU A 264 15.24 -11.38 7.24
C LEU A 264 15.11 -12.60 8.17
N GLN A 265 15.19 -12.43 9.50
CA GLN A 265 14.84 -13.48 10.47
C GLN A 265 13.32 -13.60 10.61
N GLU A 266 12.60 -12.46 10.58
CA GLU A 266 11.13 -12.42 10.67
C GLU A 266 10.45 -12.83 9.35
N ASP A 267 10.99 -12.35 8.20
CA ASP A 267 10.48 -12.70 6.85
C ASP A 267 11.62 -13.19 5.93
N PRO A 268 11.92 -14.50 5.94
CA PRO A 268 12.95 -15.09 5.08
C PRO A 268 12.61 -15.09 3.58
N PHE A 269 11.41 -14.67 3.19
CA PHE A 269 10.96 -14.65 1.79
C PHE A 269 10.90 -13.24 1.18
N ASN A 270 11.37 -12.23 1.88
CA ASN A 270 11.37 -10.84 1.43
C ASN A 270 12.52 -10.57 0.46
N LYS A 271 12.26 -10.72 -0.85
CA LYS A 271 13.27 -10.50 -1.89
C LYS A 271 13.78 -9.06 -1.96
N GLU A 272 12.93 -8.07 -1.66
CA GLU A 272 13.28 -6.64 -1.64
C GLU A 272 14.28 -6.35 -0.51
N LEU A 273 14.08 -6.96 0.64
CA LEU A 273 14.98 -6.80 1.78
C LEU A 273 16.33 -7.50 1.54
N TYR A 274 16.36 -8.65 0.85
CA TYR A 274 17.60 -9.29 0.39
C TYR A 274 18.36 -8.41 -0.60
N LEU A 275 17.70 -7.84 -1.59
CA LEU A 275 18.33 -6.92 -2.53
C LEU A 275 18.90 -5.70 -1.81
N PHE A 276 18.09 -5.06 -0.96
CA PHE A 276 18.52 -3.90 -0.20
C PHE A 276 19.70 -4.23 0.70
N GLY A 277 19.65 -5.34 1.42
CA GLY A 277 20.75 -5.86 2.24
C GLY A 277 22.03 -6.09 1.44
N GLY A 278 21.93 -6.63 0.22
CA GLY A 278 23.03 -6.77 -0.69
C GLY A 278 23.69 -5.44 -1.03
N LYS A 279 22.88 -4.42 -1.34
CA LYS A 279 23.36 -3.05 -1.63
C LYS A 279 24.04 -2.39 -0.40
N ILE A 280 23.46 -2.59 0.78
CA ILE A 280 24.04 -2.08 2.03
C ILE A 280 25.37 -2.79 2.34
N ALA A 281 25.46 -4.11 2.16
CA ALA A 281 26.72 -4.85 2.32
C ALA A 281 27.82 -4.33 1.38
N LEU A 282 27.49 -3.94 0.12
CA LEU A 282 28.44 -3.29 -0.79
C LEU A 282 28.94 -1.96 -0.24
N LYS A 283 28.07 -1.13 0.34
CA LYS A 283 28.46 0.14 1.00
C LYS A 283 29.41 -0.10 2.17
N LEU A 284 29.23 -1.20 2.89
CA LEU A 284 30.12 -1.64 3.97
C LEU A 284 31.39 -2.32 3.47
N LYS A 285 31.56 -2.46 2.16
CA LYS A 285 32.65 -3.20 1.50
C LYS A 285 32.70 -4.69 1.84
N ASP A 286 31.58 -5.23 2.31
CA ASP A 286 31.39 -6.66 2.59
C ASP A 286 30.83 -7.37 1.37
N VAL A 287 31.70 -7.59 0.40
CA VAL A 287 31.32 -8.11 -0.92
C VAL A 287 30.80 -9.56 -0.82
N ASP A 288 31.32 -10.36 0.10
CA ASP A 288 30.91 -11.76 0.27
C ASP A 288 29.46 -11.86 0.75
N ASN A 289 29.08 -11.07 1.76
CA ASN A 289 27.68 -10.98 2.19
C ASN A 289 26.79 -10.36 1.12
N ALA A 290 27.26 -9.37 0.37
CA ALA A 290 26.50 -8.79 -0.74
C ALA A 290 26.11 -9.87 -1.77
N VAL A 291 27.09 -10.65 -2.25
CA VAL A 291 26.85 -11.74 -3.21
C VAL A 291 25.88 -12.76 -2.65
N LYS A 292 26.03 -13.14 -1.38
CA LYS A 292 25.14 -14.10 -0.72
C LYS A 292 23.69 -13.62 -0.65
N LEU A 293 23.49 -12.37 -0.27
CA LEU A 293 22.14 -11.77 -0.16
C LEU A 293 21.50 -11.60 -1.55
N LEU A 294 22.26 -11.12 -2.55
CA LEU A 294 21.76 -10.96 -3.91
C LEU A 294 21.39 -12.32 -4.55
N LYS A 295 22.20 -13.37 -4.32
CA LYS A 295 21.83 -14.72 -4.76
C LYS A 295 20.54 -15.22 -4.08
N LYS A 296 20.35 -14.90 -2.80
CA LYS A 296 19.09 -15.22 -2.11
C LYS A 296 17.89 -14.49 -2.69
N ALA A 297 18.02 -13.22 -3.07
CA ALA A 297 16.97 -12.50 -3.79
C ALA A 297 16.58 -13.22 -5.10
N LEU A 298 17.57 -13.71 -5.85
CA LEU A 298 17.36 -14.43 -7.12
C LEU A 298 16.88 -15.89 -6.93
N GLU A 299 17.18 -16.54 -5.80
CA GLU A 299 16.55 -17.82 -5.45
C GLU A 299 15.04 -17.66 -5.22
N LEU A 300 14.59 -16.52 -4.69
CA LEU A 300 13.18 -16.23 -4.45
C LEU A 300 12.48 -15.74 -5.73
N ASP A 301 13.17 -14.95 -6.52
CA ASP A 301 12.66 -14.40 -7.79
C ASP A 301 13.78 -14.36 -8.83
N PRO A 302 13.90 -15.42 -9.65
CA PRO A 302 14.94 -15.51 -10.69
C PRO A 302 14.89 -14.39 -11.74
N GLY A 303 13.72 -13.77 -11.94
CA GLY A 303 13.51 -12.65 -12.86
C GLY A 303 13.70 -11.26 -12.23
N TYR A 304 14.20 -11.16 -11.00
CA TYR A 304 14.34 -9.88 -10.32
C TYR A 304 15.47 -9.02 -10.93
N ILE A 305 15.12 -8.24 -11.95
CA ILE A 305 16.04 -7.49 -12.82
C ILE A 305 17.06 -6.68 -12.02
N GLU A 306 16.64 -5.94 -11.01
CA GLU A 306 17.53 -5.09 -10.21
C GLU A 306 18.59 -5.90 -9.44
N ALA A 307 18.21 -7.09 -8.93
CA ALA A 307 19.14 -8.00 -8.27
C ALA A 307 20.13 -8.63 -9.27
N ILE A 308 19.65 -8.97 -10.48
CA ILE A 308 20.49 -9.49 -11.57
C ILE A 308 21.55 -8.47 -11.97
N ILE A 309 21.15 -7.21 -12.22
CA ILE A 309 22.06 -6.13 -12.60
C ILE A 309 23.09 -5.90 -11.48
N THR A 310 22.63 -5.80 -10.24
CA THR A 310 23.52 -5.56 -9.08
C THR A 310 24.52 -6.72 -8.92
N LEU A 311 24.06 -7.97 -8.97
CA LEU A 311 24.93 -9.13 -8.80
C LEU A 311 25.93 -9.27 -9.96
N SER A 312 25.48 -9.10 -11.23
CA SER A 312 26.38 -9.18 -12.38
C SER A 312 27.46 -8.11 -12.33
N GLY A 313 27.14 -6.88 -11.94
CA GLY A 313 28.12 -5.82 -11.72
C GLY A 313 29.15 -6.17 -10.63
N VAL A 314 28.70 -6.76 -9.52
CA VAL A 314 29.60 -7.23 -8.46
C VAL A 314 30.53 -8.33 -8.94
N LEU A 315 30.03 -9.32 -9.69
CA LEU A 315 30.80 -10.42 -10.26
C LEU A 315 31.84 -9.92 -11.27
N LEU A 316 31.49 -8.96 -12.14
CA LEU A 316 32.42 -8.30 -13.06
C LEU A 316 33.56 -7.63 -12.31
N ASN A 317 33.25 -6.86 -11.26
CA ASN A 317 34.28 -6.19 -10.44
C ASN A 317 35.15 -7.16 -9.68
N GLN A 318 34.69 -8.39 -9.39
CA GLN A 318 35.52 -9.47 -8.84
C GLN A 318 36.33 -10.23 -9.90
N GLY A 319 36.20 -9.90 -11.21
CA GLY A 319 36.82 -10.64 -12.28
C GLY A 319 36.19 -12.02 -12.55
N LYS A 320 34.99 -12.28 -12.04
CA LYS A 320 34.26 -13.56 -12.21
C LYS A 320 33.45 -13.56 -13.52
N TYR A 321 34.15 -13.30 -14.64
CA TYR A 321 33.54 -13.10 -15.95
C TYR A 321 32.75 -14.32 -16.42
N MET A 322 33.27 -15.54 -16.23
CA MET A 322 32.57 -16.76 -16.64
C MET A 322 31.25 -16.96 -15.86
N GLU A 323 31.27 -16.71 -14.53
CA GLU A 323 30.08 -16.80 -13.71
C GLU A 323 29.02 -15.77 -14.16
N THR A 324 29.44 -14.57 -14.52
CA THR A 324 28.56 -13.53 -15.11
C THR A 324 27.91 -14.01 -16.40
N ILE A 325 28.70 -14.59 -17.33
CA ILE A 325 28.19 -15.10 -18.60
C ILE A 325 27.18 -16.23 -18.37
N GLU A 326 27.51 -17.21 -17.54
CA GLU A 326 26.62 -18.34 -17.23
C GLU A 326 25.30 -17.85 -16.63
N MET A 327 25.36 -17.00 -15.62
CA MET A 327 24.19 -16.46 -14.95
C MET A 327 23.27 -15.67 -15.90
N LEU A 328 23.83 -14.71 -16.64
CA LEU A 328 23.01 -13.85 -17.52
C LEU A 328 22.45 -14.63 -18.72
N THR A 329 23.22 -15.57 -19.27
CA THR A 329 22.75 -16.42 -20.37
C THR A 329 21.61 -17.33 -19.93
N GLU A 330 21.73 -17.94 -18.74
CA GLU A 330 20.69 -18.79 -18.18
C GLU A 330 19.40 -18.00 -17.92
N ILE A 331 19.50 -16.78 -17.39
CA ILE A 331 18.35 -15.91 -17.13
C ILE A 331 17.61 -15.56 -18.42
N VAL A 332 18.33 -15.12 -19.44
CA VAL A 332 17.74 -14.75 -20.74
C VAL A 332 17.09 -15.97 -21.43
N GLU A 333 17.74 -17.14 -21.38
CA GLU A 333 17.23 -18.35 -22.05
C GLU A 333 16.05 -19.00 -21.32
N ARG A 334 16.04 -18.99 -19.98
CA ARG A 334 15.05 -19.74 -19.19
C ARG A 334 13.87 -18.91 -18.69
N HIS A 335 14.11 -17.61 -18.45
CA HIS A 335 13.11 -16.74 -17.82
C HIS A 335 12.54 -15.70 -18.78
N GLU A 336 13.07 -15.62 -20.02
CA GLU A 336 12.66 -14.62 -21.03
C GLU A 336 12.77 -13.17 -20.55
N GLU A 337 13.51 -12.95 -19.45
CA GLU A 337 13.75 -11.62 -18.90
C GLU A 337 14.88 -10.93 -19.66
N TYR A 338 14.69 -9.68 -20.00
CA TYR A 338 15.68 -8.88 -20.72
C TYR A 338 15.73 -7.45 -20.19
N ASP A 339 16.96 -7.00 -19.94
CA ASP A 339 17.26 -5.60 -19.70
C ASP A 339 18.56 -5.24 -20.46
N PRO A 340 18.66 -4.04 -21.07
CA PRO A 340 19.87 -3.61 -21.80
C PRO A 340 21.18 -3.70 -21.01
N HIS A 341 21.14 -3.61 -19.67
CA HIS A 341 22.33 -3.80 -18.82
C HIS A 341 22.88 -5.23 -18.91
N PHE A 342 22.05 -6.22 -19.26
CA PHE A 342 22.53 -7.59 -19.45
C PHE A 342 23.50 -7.65 -20.65
N ASP A 343 23.14 -7.00 -21.76
CA ASP A 343 24.01 -6.89 -22.91
C ASP A 343 25.32 -6.15 -22.58
N PHE A 344 25.22 -5.04 -21.81
CA PHE A 344 26.40 -4.32 -21.37
C PHE A 344 27.33 -5.19 -20.50
N ASN A 345 26.78 -5.86 -19.51
CA ASN A 345 27.56 -6.73 -18.61
C ASN A 345 28.14 -7.97 -19.37
N LEU A 346 27.35 -8.56 -20.28
CA LEU A 346 27.82 -9.64 -21.17
C LEU A 346 28.92 -9.17 -22.08
N ALA A 347 28.84 -7.97 -22.67
CA ALA A 347 29.87 -7.41 -23.53
C ALA A 347 31.20 -7.32 -22.79
N ILE A 348 31.21 -6.77 -21.57
CA ILE A 348 32.41 -6.71 -20.72
C ILE A 348 32.94 -8.12 -20.42
N ALA A 349 32.05 -9.04 -19.97
CA ALA A 349 32.44 -10.38 -19.58
C ALA A 349 33.04 -11.17 -20.78
N TYR A 350 32.42 -11.11 -21.96
CA TYR A 350 32.92 -11.72 -23.17
C TYR A 350 34.24 -11.08 -23.67
N HIS A 351 34.37 -9.76 -23.56
CA HIS A 351 35.62 -9.05 -23.88
C HIS A 351 36.75 -9.54 -22.97
N ARG A 352 36.54 -9.56 -21.64
CA ARG A 352 37.55 -10.00 -20.68
C ARG A 352 37.90 -11.51 -20.74
N THR A 353 37.06 -12.30 -21.41
CA THR A 353 37.30 -13.73 -21.67
C THR A 353 37.74 -14.00 -23.13
N GLU A 354 38.13 -12.95 -23.84
CA GLU A 354 38.67 -13.02 -25.24
C GLU A 354 37.68 -13.63 -26.25
N GLN A 355 36.36 -13.57 -25.96
CA GLN A 355 35.32 -13.99 -26.89
C GLN A 355 34.83 -12.81 -27.73
N TYR A 356 35.70 -12.25 -28.52
CA TYR A 356 35.54 -10.95 -29.20
C TYR A 356 34.31 -10.84 -30.10
N GLU A 357 33.97 -11.88 -30.86
CA GLU A 357 32.77 -11.87 -31.71
C GLU A 357 31.47 -11.68 -30.89
N LYS A 358 31.42 -12.35 -29.73
CA LYS A 358 30.25 -12.20 -28.83
C LYS A 358 30.26 -10.85 -28.14
N ALA A 359 31.45 -10.41 -27.70
CA ALA A 359 31.59 -9.09 -27.09
C ALA A 359 31.08 -7.99 -28.02
N LEU A 360 31.52 -8.00 -29.31
CA LEU A 360 31.06 -7.03 -30.30
C LEU A 360 29.52 -7.04 -30.43
N LYS A 361 28.93 -8.22 -30.58
CA LYS A 361 27.48 -8.35 -30.72
C LYS A 361 26.72 -7.69 -29.54
N HIS A 362 27.18 -7.93 -28.33
CA HIS A 362 26.54 -7.39 -27.12
C HIS A 362 26.81 -5.88 -26.95
N TYR A 363 28.02 -5.37 -27.31
CA TYR A 363 28.27 -3.93 -27.37
C TYR A 363 27.35 -3.23 -28.38
N GLU A 364 27.19 -3.80 -29.57
CA GLU A 364 26.30 -3.24 -30.60
C GLU A 364 24.84 -3.26 -30.17
N SER A 365 24.39 -4.33 -29.50
CA SER A 365 23.04 -4.43 -28.94
C SER A 365 22.76 -3.36 -27.87
N ALA A 366 23.70 -3.17 -26.95
CA ALA A 366 23.57 -2.20 -25.85
C ALA A 366 23.72 -0.74 -26.32
N TYR A 367 24.43 -0.46 -27.42
CA TYR A 367 24.82 0.90 -27.81
C TYR A 367 23.69 1.92 -27.85
N ASN A 368 22.53 1.57 -28.38
CA ASN A 368 21.42 2.52 -28.48
C ASN A 368 20.87 2.98 -27.12
N ASN A 369 20.97 2.10 -26.13
CA ASN A 369 20.49 2.39 -24.77
C ASN A 369 21.53 3.18 -23.95
N PHE A 370 22.83 2.92 -24.18
CA PHE A 370 23.95 3.48 -23.42
C PHE A 370 24.81 4.50 -24.18
N LYS A 371 24.37 4.99 -25.34
CA LYS A 371 25.13 5.98 -26.14
C LYS A 371 25.35 7.33 -25.46
N THR A 372 24.78 7.57 -24.29
CA THR A 372 24.98 8.75 -23.44
C THR A 372 25.56 8.39 -22.08
N ASP A 373 26.05 7.18 -21.91
CA ASP A 373 26.72 6.69 -20.71
C ASP A 373 28.25 6.68 -20.94
N PRO A 374 29.03 7.52 -20.21
CA PRO A 374 30.48 7.58 -20.40
C PRO A 374 31.18 6.26 -20.11
N GLU A 375 30.77 5.50 -19.10
CA GLU A 375 31.37 4.21 -18.73
C GLU A 375 31.18 3.17 -19.84
N PHE A 376 29.97 3.11 -20.42
CA PHE A 376 29.72 2.22 -21.55
C PHE A 376 30.56 2.62 -22.77
N LEU A 377 30.61 3.91 -23.13
CA LEU A 377 31.36 4.40 -24.28
C LEU A 377 32.85 4.11 -24.12
N GLU A 378 33.39 4.28 -22.93
CA GLU A 378 34.78 3.97 -22.59
C GLU A 378 35.08 2.48 -22.78
N ASN A 379 34.29 1.59 -22.17
CA ASN A 379 34.47 0.15 -22.26
C ASN A 379 34.40 -0.32 -23.73
N TYR A 380 33.46 0.20 -24.51
CA TYR A 380 33.32 -0.14 -25.93
C TYR A 380 34.46 0.43 -26.78
N ALA A 381 34.95 1.64 -26.47
CA ALA A 381 36.07 2.24 -27.16
C ALA A 381 37.38 1.43 -26.95
N TYR A 382 37.68 1.04 -25.71
CA TYR A 382 38.83 0.17 -25.42
C TYR A 382 38.73 -1.18 -26.14
N PHE A 383 37.55 -1.81 -26.13
CA PHE A 383 37.33 -3.02 -26.91
C PHE A 383 37.63 -2.82 -28.41
N LEU A 384 37.17 -1.74 -29.04
CA LEU A 384 37.40 -1.43 -30.43
C LEU A 384 38.88 -1.13 -30.73
N LEU A 385 39.63 -0.57 -29.76
CA LEU A 385 41.07 -0.40 -29.89
C LEU A 385 41.81 -1.74 -29.95
N GLU A 386 41.43 -2.69 -29.10
CA GLU A 386 42.03 -4.05 -29.13
C GLU A 386 41.71 -4.77 -30.44
N GLU A 387 40.54 -4.56 -31.02
CA GLU A 387 40.14 -5.08 -32.32
C GLU A 387 40.76 -4.30 -33.53
N GLY A 388 41.55 -3.26 -33.26
CA GLY A 388 42.20 -2.44 -34.30
C GLY A 388 41.28 -1.41 -34.97
N GLU A 389 40.05 -1.26 -34.51
CA GLU A 389 39.03 -0.35 -35.08
C GLU A 389 39.22 1.09 -34.55
N ARG A 390 40.44 1.66 -34.69
CA ARG A 390 40.84 2.95 -34.14
C ARG A 390 39.89 4.10 -34.47
N ALA A 391 39.39 4.16 -35.70
CA ALA A 391 38.53 5.25 -36.15
C ALA A 391 37.16 5.22 -35.46
N LYS A 392 36.66 4.02 -35.12
CA LYS A 392 35.39 3.88 -34.34
C LYS A 392 35.64 4.18 -32.89
N ALA A 393 36.71 3.68 -32.29
CA ALA A 393 37.08 3.94 -30.89
C ALA A 393 37.25 5.45 -30.65
N ARG A 394 37.93 6.17 -31.56
CA ARG A 394 38.08 7.63 -31.46
C ARG A 394 36.72 8.34 -31.35
N LYS A 395 35.74 8.00 -32.19
CA LYS A 395 34.43 8.59 -32.16
C LYS A 395 33.69 8.35 -30.82
N LEU A 396 33.92 7.21 -30.18
CA LEU A 396 33.32 6.92 -28.86
C LEU A 396 34.02 7.73 -27.77
N PHE A 397 35.34 7.88 -27.79
CA PHE A 397 36.07 8.75 -26.85
C PHE A 397 35.72 10.23 -27.05
N GLU A 398 35.60 10.71 -28.30
CA GLU A 398 35.11 12.07 -28.57
C GLU A 398 33.74 12.31 -27.92
N LYS A 399 32.83 11.34 -28.06
CA LYS A 399 31.50 11.43 -27.47
C LYS A 399 31.51 11.29 -25.95
N ALA A 400 32.36 10.44 -25.38
CA ALA A 400 32.56 10.33 -23.96
C ALA A 400 33.09 11.63 -23.37
N LEU A 401 34.04 12.29 -24.06
CA LEU A 401 34.56 13.60 -23.64
C LEU A 401 33.52 14.73 -23.75
N GLU A 402 32.62 14.68 -24.74
CA GLU A 402 31.49 15.62 -24.80
C GLU A 402 30.56 15.50 -23.58
N LEU A 403 30.38 14.27 -23.02
CA LEU A 403 29.57 14.00 -21.88
C LEU A 403 30.25 14.31 -20.53
N ASP A 404 31.60 14.12 -20.51
CA ASP A 404 32.46 14.41 -19.35
C ASP A 404 33.67 15.26 -19.77
N PRO A 405 33.49 16.58 -20.01
CA PRO A 405 34.51 17.45 -20.58
C PRO A 405 35.76 17.69 -19.71
N GLY A 406 35.79 17.19 -18.51
CA GLY A 406 36.94 17.30 -17.60
C GLY A 406 37.76 16.03 -17.46
N ASN A 407 37.45 15.01 -18.23
CA ASN A 407 38.09 13.71 -18.09
C ASN A 407 39.43 13.69 -18.86
N ILE A 408 40.54 13.82 -18.12
CA ILE A 408 41.91 13.85 -18.65
C ILE A 408 42.29 12.54 -19.36
N GLU A 409 41.72 11.41 -18.97
CA GLU A 409 41.99 10.13 -19.58
C GLU A 409 41.45 10.06 -21.01
N TYR A 410 40.24 10.57 -21.25
CA TYR A 410 39.67 10.65 -22.59
C TYR A 410 40.45 11.62 -23.49
N GLU A 411 40.91 12.76 -22.95
CA GLU A 411 41.76 13.71 -23.69
C GLU A 411 43.09 13.04 -24.11
N ASN A 412 43.76 12.34 -23.20
CA ASN A 412 45.02 11.65 -23.49
C ASN A 412 44.84 10.56 -24.52
N MET A 413 43.78 9.75 -24.43
CA MET A 413 43.49 8.73 -25.40
C MET A 413 43.26 9.28 -26.82
N LEU A 414 42.58 10.42 -26.93
CA LEU A 414 42.36 11.10 -28.21
C LEU A 414 43.66 11.63 -28.80
N LEU A 415 44.58 12.21 -27.98
CA LEU A 415 45.89 12.65 -28.41
C LEU A 415 46.75 11.46 -28.91
N GLU A 416 46.77 10.33 -28.17
CA GLU A 416 47.49 9.12 -28.61
C GLU A 416 46.96 8.55 -29.95
N LEU A 417 45.66 8.68 -30.17
CA LEU A 417 45.02 8.23 -31.40
C LEU A 417 45.29 9.19 -32.58
N GLU A 418 45.62 10.47 -32.30
CA GLU A 418 46.04 11.45 -33.34
C GLU A 418 47.50 11.30 -33.74
N ASP A 419 48.42 11.05 -32.82
CA ASP A 419 49.87 10.97 -33.07
C ASP A 419 50.28 9.71 -33.86
N ASN A 420 49.41 8.73 -33.99
CA ASN A 420 49.69 7.46 -34.69
C ASN A 420 49.03 7.37 -36.09
N PHE A 421 48.65 8.50 -36.70
CA PHE A 421 48.32 8.66 -38.08
C PHE A 421 49.49 9.32 -38.79
#